data_2d3d39a06f2688459b6ede199e4aeb10
#
_entry.id   2d3d39a06f2688459b6ede199e4aeb10
#
_cell.length_a   1.000
_cell.length_b   1.000
_cell.length_c   1.000
_cell.angle_alpha   90.00
_cell.angle_beta   90.00
_cell.angle_gamma   90.00
#
_symmetry.space_group_name_H-M   'P 1'
#
loop_
_entity.id
_entity.type
_entity.pdbx_description
1 polymer ?
#
loop_
_entity_poly.entity_id
_entity_poly.type
_entity_poly.pdbx_seq_one_letter_code
_entity_poly.pdbx_strand_id
1 'polypeptide(L)' 'MPRVNLGRNAANEKLVTLLWGTAAARGLTTPEMGAKARISRSQIYRYKAEPEKMTLGELRSLGRALGIPIEELREAIRY' A
#
# COMPACT_ATOMS: atom_id res chain seq x y z
N MET A 1 -22.93 10.24 0.46
CA MET A 1 -22.48 9.49 -0.44
C MET A 1 -21.21 8.86 -0.10
N PRO A 2 -21.03 7.86 -0.56
CA PRO A 2 -19.89 7.15 -0.22
C PRO A 2 -18.73 7.71 -0.93
N ARG A 3 -17.69 7.84 -0.22
CA ARG A 3 -16.53 8.18 -0.81
C ARG A 3 -16.07 7.07 -1.60
N VAL A 4 -15.32 7.35 -2.55
CA VAL A 4 -14.76 6.35 -3.38
C VAL A 4 -13.65 5.67 -2.64
N ASN A 5 -13.74 4.41 -2.49
CA ASN A 5 -12.68 3.64 -1.93
C ASN A 5 -11.67 3.35 -3.00
N LEU A 6 -10.45 3.22 -2.59
CA LEU A 6 -9.40 2.91 -3.50
C LEU A 6 -9.59 1.60 -4.16
N GLY A 7 -10.64 1.19 -4.34
CA GLY A 7 -10.78 -0.01 -5.01
C GLY A 7 -11.12 -1.11 -4.18
N ARG A 8 -12.12 -0.97 -3.53
CA ARG A 8 -12.47 -2.03 -2.73
C ARG A 8 -12.61 -3.30 -3.52
N ASN A 9 -12.38 -3.41 -4.72
CA ASN A 9 -12.45 -4.66 -5.44
C ASN A 9 -11.08 -4.99 -5.98
N ALA A 10 -11.00 -5.16 -7.27
CA ALA A 10 -9.78 -5.57 -7.93
C ALA A 10 -8.65 -4.57 -7.70
N ALA A 11 -8.98 -3.30 -7.65
CA ALA A 11 -7.94 -2.29 -7.47
C ALA A 11 -7.28 -2.41 -6.11
N ASN A 12 -8.06 -2.74 -5.07
CA ASN A 12 -7.47 -2.95 -3.75
C ASN A 12 -6.56 -4.15 -3.75
N GLU A 13 -6.97 -5.22 -4.41
CA GLU A 13 -6.16 -6.41 -4.48
C GLU A 13 -4.87 -6.16 -5.23
N LYS A 14 -4.96 -5.40 -6.31
CA LYS A 14 -3.76 -5.06 -7.06
C LYS A 14 -2.80 -4.26 -6.21
N LEU A 15 -3.31 -3.31 -5.45
CA LEU A 15 -2.47 -2.47 -4.61
C LEU A 15 -1.79 -3.29 -3.53
N VAL A 16 -2.54 -4.16 -2.86
CA VAL A 16 -1.96 -5.02 -1.83
C VAL A 16 -0.92 -5.94 -2.43
N THR A 17 -1.22 -6.54 -3.57
CA THR A 17 -0.27 -7.42 -4.23
C THR A 17 1.01 -6.68 -4.60
N LEU A 18 0.88 -5.47 -5.12
CA LEU A 18 2.04 -4.69 -5.49
C LEU A 18 2.89 -4.33 -4.27
N LEU A 19 2.27 -3.79 -3.25
CA LEU A 19 3.01 -3.34 -2.07
C LEU A 19 3.62 -4.51 -1.31
N TRP A 20 2.80 -5.48 -0.94
CA TRP A 20 3.30 -6.59 -0.12
C TRP A 20 4.09 -7.59 -0.91
N GLY A 21 3.79 -7.73 -2.20
CA GLY A 21 4.61 -8.56 -3.07
C GLY A 21 6.00 -8.00 -3.24
N THR A 22 6.10 -6.68 -3.40
CA THR A 22 7.41 -6.04 -3.50
C THR A 22 8.17 -6.17 -2.20
N ALA A 23 7.48 -5.98 -1.07
CA ALA A 23 8.12 -6.13 0.23
C ALA A 23 8.65 -7.54 0.42
N ALA A 24 7.87 -8.53 0.05
CA ALA A 24 8.31 -9.92 0.17
C ALA A 24 9.51 -10.20 -0.73
N ALA A 25 9.51 -9.67 -1.93
CA ALA A 25 10.62 -9.84 -2.84
C ALA A 25 11.90 -9.22 -2.30
N ARG A 26 11.77 -8.20 -1.46
CA ARG A 26 12.92 -7.56 -0.83
C ARG A 26 13.23 -8.13 0.54
N GLY A 27 12.52 -9.15 0.96
CA GLY A 27 12.76 -9.78 2.24
C GLY A 27 12.27 -8.99 3.42
N LEU A 28 11.29 -8.12 3.21
CA LEU A 28 10.75 -7.30 4.30
C LEU A 28 9.47 -7.89 4.83
N THR A 29 9.34 -7.89 6.16
CA THR A 29 8.08 -8.27 6.78
C THR A 29 7.14 -7.06 6.78
N THR A 30 5.87 -7.30 7.09
CA THR A 30 4.91 -6.20 7.15
C THR A 30 5.33 -5.13 8.15
N PRO A 31 5.74 -5.46 9.38
CA PRO A 31 6.20 -4.41 10.29
C PRO A 31 7.42 -3.67 9.77
N GLU A 32 8.31 -4.37 9.06
CA GLU A 32 9.50 -3.71 8.54
C GLU A 32 9.17 -2.73 7.44
N MET A 33 8.25 -3.07 6.56
CA MET A 33 7.88 -2.13 5.52
C MET A 33 7.17 -0.92 6.12
N GLY A 34 6.37 -1.13 7.16
CA GLY A 34 5.74 -0.02 7.84
C GLY A 34 6.75 0.90 8.48
N ALA A 35 7.77 0.33 9.13
CA ALA A 35 8.80 1.12 9.75
C ALA A 35 9.55 1.98 8.74
N LYS A 36 9.85 1.41 7.57
CA LYS A 36 10.54 2.16 6.53
C LYS A 36 9.71 3.32 6.02
N ALA A 37 8.40 3.18 6.03
CA ALA A 37 7.50 4.23 5.56
C ALA A 37 7.00 5.10 6.69
N ARG A 38 7.48 4.87 7.91
CA ARG A 38 7.06 5.62 9.09
C ARG A 38 5.58 5.46 9.38
N ILE A 39 5.10 4.25 9.20
CA ILE A 39 3.74 3.88 9.51
C ILE A 39 3.78 2.93 10.68
N SER A 40 2.95 3.17 11.69
CA SER A 40 2.99 2.35 12.90
C SER A 40 2.61 0.92 12.57
N ARG A 41 3.02 0.01 13.44
CA ARG A 41 2.78 -1.41 13.24
C ARG A 41 1.29 -1.72 13.12
N SER A 42 0.49 -1.16 14.01
CA SER A 42 -0.94 -1.42 13.96
C SER A 42 -1.56 -0.86 12.70
N GLN A 43 -1.10 0.29 12.24
CA GLN A 43 -1.64 0.89 11.04
C GLN A 43 -1.25 0.13 9.79
N ILE A 44 -0.02 -0.37 9.71
CA ILE A 44 0.38 -1.09 8.49
C ILE A 44 -0.41 -2.39 8.35
N TYR A 45 -0.70 -3.06 9.45
CA TYR A 45 -1.53 -4.26 9.39
C TYR A 45 -2.97 -3.90 8.99
N ARG A 46 -3.45 -2.76 9.48
CA ARG A 46 -4.78 -2.30 9.10
C ARG A 46 -4.86 -2.02 7.60
N TYR A 47 -3.83 -1.38 7.06
CA TYR A 47 -3.82 -1.07 5.63
C TYR A 47 -3.70 -2.31 4.77
N LYS A 48 -3.07 -3.34 5.28
CA LYS A 48 -3.01 -4.59 4.55
C LYS A 48 -4.41 -5.18 4.38
N ALA A 49 -5.23 -5.08 5.41
CA ALA A 49 -6.60 -5.58 5.38
C ALA A 49 -7.54 -4.61 4.67
N GLU A 50 -7.31 -3.31 4.83
CA GLU A 50 -8.18 -2.27 4.30
C GLU A 50 -7.34 -1.21 3.61
N PRO A 51 -6.81 -1.48 2.43
CA PRO A 51 -5.93 -0.51 1.76
C PRO A 51 -6.62 0.81 1.44
N GLU A 52 -7.94 0.81 1.34
CA GLU A 52 -8.66 2.05 1.07
C GLU A 52 -8.59 3.04 2.22
N LYS A 53 -8.14 2.60 3.39
CA LYS A 53 -7.98 3.51 4.53
C LYS A 53 -6.68 4.29 4.47
N MET A 54 -5.79 3.90 3.58
CA MET A 54 -4.49 4.54 3.47
C MET A 54 -4.64 5.93 2.86
N THR A 55 -3.90 6.90 3.37
CA THR A 55 -3.89 8.21 2.74
C THR A 55 -2.94 8.19 1.56
N LEU A 56 -3.11 9.17 0.68
CA LEU A 56 -2.22 9.27 -0.47
C LEU A 56 -0.78 9.47 -0.03
N GLY A 57 -0.57 10.26 1.02
CA GLY A 57 0.76 10.47 1.55
C GLY A 57 1.41 9.20 2.05
N GLU A 58 0.62 8.37 2.74
CA GLU A 58 1.13 7.09 3.22
C GLU A 58 1.45 6.15 2.07
N LEU A 59 0.61 6.15 1.05
CA LEU A 59 0.86 5.33 -0.12
C LEU A 59 2.16 5.73 -0.80
N ARG A 60 2.40 7.03 -0.92
CA ARG A 60 3.63 7.53 -1.52
C ARG A 60 4.85 7.17 -0.66
N SER A 61 4.69 7.25 0.66
CA SER A 61 5.79 6.87 1.56
C SER A 61 6.14 5.39 1.40
N LEU A 62 5.12 4.55 1.32
CA LEU A 62 5.36 3.12 1.09
C LEU A 62 6.02 2.87 -0.25
N GLY A 63 5.55 3.53 -1.28
CA GLY A 63 6.14 3.37 -2.60
C GLY A 63 7.61 3.76 -2.59
N ARG A 64 7.93 4.87 -1.95
CA ARG A 64 9.31 5.32 -1.86
C ARG A 64 10.16 4.33 -1.07
N ALA A 65 9.62 3.86 0.05
CA ALA A 65 10.36 2.92 0.89
C ALA A 65 10.63 1.61 0.17
N LEU A 66 9.72 1.20 -0.70
CA LEU A 66 9.85 -0.05 -1.43
C LEU A 66 10.50 0.11 -2.80
N GLY A 67 10.74 1.36 -3.20
CA GLY A 67 11.34 1.61 -4.51
C GLY A 67 10.38 1.40 -5.66
N ILE A 68 9.09 1.60 -5.43
CA ILE A 68 8.09 1.43 -6.47
C ILE A 68 7.86 2.77 -7.16
N PRO A 69 7.97 2.83 -8.49
CA PRO A 69 7.72 4.09 -9.21
C PRO A 69 6.28 4.53 -9.03
N ILE A 70 6.08 5.85 -9.02
CA ILE A 70 4.76 6.40 -8.83
C ILE A 70 3.79 5.93 -9.92
N GLU A 71 4.29 5.68 -11.11
CA GLU A 71 3.45 5.18 -12.20
C GLU A 71 2.84 3.83 -11.87
N GLU A 72 3.61 2.96 -11.23
CA GLU A 72 3.08 1.66 -10.87
C GLU A 72 2.02 1.78 -9.78
N LEU A 73 2.21 2.71 -8.85
CA LEU A 73 1.20 2.94 -7.82
C LEU A 73 -0.09 3.44 -8.44
N ARG A 74 0.01 4.35 -9.40
CA ARG A 74 -1.16 4.85 -10.08
C ARG A 74 -1.92 3.75 -10.79
N GLU A 75 -1.19 2.87 -11.46
CA GLU A 75 -1.82 1.77 -12.16
C GLU A 75 -2.56 0.85 -11.20
N ALA A 76 -1.97 0.64 -10.03
CA ALA A 76 -2.57 -0.28 -9.06
C ALA A 76 -3.89 0.25 -8.48
N ILE A 77 -4.07 1.57 -8.45
CA ILE A 77 -5.28 2.14 -7.89
C ILE A 77 -6.28 2.59 -8.96
N ARG A 78 -5.99 2.35 -10.23
CA ARG A 78 -6.93 2.68 -11.29
C ARG A 78 -7.90 1.54 -11.49
N TYR A 79 -9.08 1.91 -11.92
CA TYR A 79 -10.07 0.89 -12.22
C TYR A 79 -10.04 0.52 -13.68
#